data_daf61609717b0745420ac9ef098d036f
#
_entry.id   daf61609717b0745420ac9ef098d036f
#
_cell.length_a   1.000
_cell.length_b   1.000
_cell.length_c   1.000
_cell.angle_alpha   90.00
_cell.angle_beta   90.00
_cell.angle_gamma   90.00
#
_symmetry.space_group_name_H-M   'P 1'
#
loop_
_entity.id
_entity.type
_entity.pdbx_description
1 polymer ?
#
loop_
_entity_poly.entity_id
_entity_poly.type
_entity_poly.pdbx_seq_one_letter_code
_entity_poly.pdbx_strand_id
1 'polypeptide(L)'
;MSFKVIADYHTHTNIAKGHIPLFNIIFGAHAKGSIESNVKAGIKRGLKEIAITDHGYKHVIFGMKLNQYKKIRKEIDDYNKSSLLKKNNFKILLGVECNIITKKGDIDIKDEILDYLDIICVGYHPGSLQNPFLLRNYTEGAINAIKKYDITILNHPLEHVNPDIIEIGKVAVERNTALEINRSHRNMDIETIKKMKSMGVKFSLGSDAHKSKDVGCFGKAYDIAVEAGLTDDDIVNANGSAHSSMKLLRKQVI
;
A
#
# COMPACT_ATOMS: atom_id res chain seq x y z
N MET A 1 -8.88 -17.89 16.41
CA MET A 1 -7.81 -18.41 15.52
C MET A 1 -6.83 -17.28 15.32
N SER A 2 -5.53 -17.53 15.40
CA SER A 2 -4.51 -16.50 15.16
C SER A 2 -3.95 -16.69 13.75
N PHE A 3 -3.86 -15.63 12.97
CA PHE A 3 -3.17 -15.62 11.67
C PHE A 3 -1.75 -15.06 11.83
N LYS A 4 -0.89 -15.37 10.89
CA LYS A 4 0.50 -14.87 10.86
C LYS A 4 0.69 -13.93 9.68
N VAL A 5 0.93 -12.66 9.96
CA VAL A 5 1.32 -11.69 8.93
C VAL A 5 2.76 -11.96 8.52
N ILE A 6 3.00 -12.10 7.22
CA ILE A 6 4.31 -12.44 6.63
C ILE A 6 4.85 -11.34 5.72
N ALA A 7 4.06 -10.34 5.39
CA ALA A 7 4.48 -9.25 4.54
C ALA A 7 3.96 -7.89 5.04
N ASP A 8 4.64 -6.81 4.65
CA ASP A 8 4.21 -5.44 4.88
C ASP A 8 4.23 -4.67 3.55
N TYR A 9 3.04 -4.36 3.04
CA TYR A 9 2.88 -3.76 1.72
C TYR A 9 2.68 -2.25 1.75
N HIS A 10 2.79 -1.63 2.95
CA HIS A 10 2.68 -0.19 3.11
C HIS A 10 3.88 0.34 3.90
N THR A 11 4.97 0.64 3.18
CA THR A 11 6.20 1.19 3.77
C THR A 11 6.81 2.28 2.90
N HIS A 12 7.33 3.31 3.55
CA HIS A 12 7.94 4.47 2.92
C HIS A 12 9.44 4.52 3.12
N THR A 13 10.12 5.24 2.19
CA THR A 13 11.57 5.43 2.24
C THR A 13 11.95 6.91 2.16
N ASN A 14 13.22 7.19 2.44
CA ASN A 14 13.79 8.53 2.32
C ASN A 14 14.08 8.96 0.87
N ILE A 15 13.64 8.17 -0.11
CA ILE A 15 13.82 8.46 -1.54
C ILE A 15 12.78 9.49 -2.00
N ALA A 16 11.56 9.40 -1.50
CA ALA A 16 10.48 10.33 -1.81
C ALA A 16 10.68 11.67 -1.10
N LYS A 17 11.03 12.70 -1.86
CA LYS A 17 11.36 14.04 -1.36
C LYS A 17 10.50 15.16 -1.96
N GLY A 18 9.52 14.79 -2.82
CA GLY A 18 8.67 15.76 -3.51
C GLY A 18 9.38 16.60 -4.58
N HIS A 19 8.62 17.56 -5.10
CA HIS A 19 9.02 18.33 -6.28
C HIS A 19 9.52 19.73 -5.98
N ILE A 20 9.24 20.27 -4.80
CA ILE A 20 9.59 21.65 -4.43
C ILE A 20 10.87 21.65 -3.58
N PRO A 21 12.01 22.13 -4.12
CA PRO A 21 13.29 22.10 -3.40
C PRO A 21 13.24 22.77 -2.02
N LEU A 22 12.52 23.88 -1.89
CA LEU A 22 12.38 24.59 -0.62
C LEU A 22 11.69 23.72 0.44
N PHE A 23 10.68 22.96 0.06
CA PHE A 23 9.98 22.04 0.98
C PHE A 23 10.88 20.88 1.41
N ASN A 24 11.77 20.43 0.52
CA ASN A 24 12.76 19.39 0.87
C ASN A 24 13.78 19.90 1.92
N ILE A 25 14.09 21.20 1.92
CA ILE A 25 14.96 21.81 2.92
C ILE A 25 14.23 21.92 4.27
N ILE A 26 12.95 22.30 4.26
CA ILE A 26 12.15 22.54 5.47
C ILE A 26 11.65 21.23 6.10
N PHE A 27 11.09 20.33 5.29
CA PHE A 27 10.43 19.11 5.78
C PHE A 27 11.31 17.86 5.66
N GLY A 28 12.36 17.90 4.84
CA GLY A 28 13.19 16.72 4.54
C GLY A 28 12.46 15.66 3.72
N ALA A 29 12.93 14.42 3.82
CA ALA A 29 12.22 13.28 3.26
C ALA A 29 11.02 12.92 4.14
N HIS A 30 9.93 12.44 3.51
CA HIS A 30 8.72 12.00 4.20
C HIS A 30 9.01 10.89 5.22
N ALA A 31 9.81 9.92 4.82
CA ALA A 31 10.26 8.84 5.69
C ALA A 31 11.78 8.91 5.95
N LYS A 32 12.21 8.30 7.05
CA LYS A 32 13.61 8.28 7.48
C LYS A 32 14.31 6.97 7.16
N GLY A 33 13.57 5.93 6.75
CA GLY A 33 14.10 4.62 6.41
C GLY A 33 14.66 4.58 4.98
N SER A 34 15.78 3.87 4.77
CA SER A 34 16.24 3.46 3.45
C SER A 34 15.65 2.09 3.11
N ILE A 35 15.69 1.67 1.83
CA ILE A 35 15.32 0.30 1.42
C ILE A 35 16.07 -0.72 2.30
N GLU A 36 17.37 -0.58 2.43
CA GLU A 36 18.20 -1.51 3.22
C GLU A 36 17.78 -1.58 4.69
N SER A 37 17.52 -0.44 5.33
CA SER A 37 17.12 -0.42 6.74
C SER A 37 15.72 -0.97 6.95
N ASN A 38 14.79 -0.77 6.00
CA ASN A 38 13.45 -1.35 6.03
C ASN A 38 13.51 -2.88 5.86
N VAL A 39 14.33 -3.38 4.95
CA VAL A 39 14.61 -4.82 4.76
C VAL A 39 15.15 -5.46 6.04
N LYS A 40 16.19 -4.87 6.65
CA LYS A 40 16.77 -5.38 7.90
C LYS A 40 15.73 -5.45 9.03
N ALA A 41 14.86 -4.45 9.11
CA ALA A 41 13.78 -4.42 10.09
C ALA A 41 12.73 -5.50 9.82
N GLY A 42 12.31 -5.68 8.56
CA GLY A 42 11.38 -6.73 8.13
C GLY A 42 11.92 -8.12 8.43
N ILE A 43 13.15 -8.41 8.06
CA ILE A 43 13.83 -9.69 8.37
C ILE A 43 13.86 -9.93 9.89
N LYS A 44 14.26 -8.93 10.67
CA LYS A 44 14.31 -9.02 12.14
C LYS A 44 12.95 -9.36 12.76
N ARG A 45 11.84 -8.94 12.13
CA ARG A 45 10.46 -9.23 12.55
C ARG A 45 9.92 -10.54 12.01
N GLY A 46 10.70 -11.27 11.22
CA GLY A 46 10.29 -12.54 10.64
C GLY A 46 9.35 -12.41 9.44
N LEU A 47 9.26 -11.21 8.83
CA LEU A 47 8.59 -11.04 7.56
C LEU A 47 9.33 -11.80 6.46
N LYS A 48 8.62 -12.10 5.39
CA LYS A 48 9.12 -12.73 4.15
C LYS A 48 9.14 -11.75 2.98
N GLU A 49 8.38 -10.67 3.10
CA GLU A 49 8.25 -9.70 2.02
C GLU A 49 7.94 -8.30 2.55
N ILE A 50 8.43 -7.28 1.87
CA ILE A 50 7.98 -5.90 2.03
C ILE A 50 7.75 -5.27 0.66
N ALA A 51 6.83 -4.30 0.58
CA ALA A 51 6.76 -3.42 -0.58
C ALA A 51 7.23 -2.00 -0.21
N ILE A 52 7.99 -1.39 -1.11
CA ILE A 52 8.32 0.04 -1.05
C ILE A 52 7.23 0.77 -1.82
N THR A 53 6.39 1.53 -1.12
CA THR A 53 5.19 2.17 -1.65
C THR A 53 5.21 3.67 -1.38
N ASP A 54 6.32 4.33 -1.76
CA ASP A 54 6.42 5.78 -1.66
C ASP A 54 5.31 6.48 -2.45
N HIS A 55 4.92 7.69 -2.02
CA HIS A 55 3.80 8.45 -2.60
C HIS A 55 3.94 8.72 -4.10
N GLY A 56 2.80 8.73 -4.78
CA GLY A 56 2.64 9.05 -6.19
C GLY A 56 3.16 10.45 -6.55
N TYR A 57 3.49 10.65 -7.82
CA TYR A 57 4.25 11.82 -8.29
C TYR A 57 3.50 13.16 -8.15
N LYS A 58 2.18 13.18 -7.97
CA LYS A 58 1.43 14.44 -7.76
C LYS A 58 1.37 14.88 -6.31
N HIS A 59 1.86 14.10 -5.38
CA HIS A 59 2.02 14.55 -4.00
C HIS A 59 3.14 15.61 -3.94
N VAL A 60 2.75 16.90 -3.79
CA VAL A 60 3.64 18.05 -4.01
C VAL A 60 4.88 18.02 -3.10
N ILE A 61 4.69 17.61 -1.83
CA ILE A 61 5.76 17.65 -0.82
C ILE A 61 6.56 16.35 -0.80
N PHE A 62 5.91 15.18 -0.98
CA PHE A 62 6.52 13.88 -0.72
C PHE A 62 6.46 12.91 -1.91
N GLY A 63 5.96 13.36 -3.07
CA GLY A 63 5.84 12.50 -4.25
C GLY A 63 7.16 12.06 -4.84
N MET A 64 7.24 10.81 -5.24
CA MET A 64 8.39 10.26 -5.95
C MET A 64 8.43 10.76 -7.40
N LYS A 65 9.60 11.16 -7.90
CA LYS A 65 9.75 11.61 -9.28
C LYS A 65 9.70 10.43 -10.25
N LEU A 66 9.05 10.61 -11.40
CA LEU A 66 8.87 9.56 -12.40
C LEU A 66 10.20 8.91 -12.85
N ASN A 67 11.25 9.72 -13.03
CA ASN A 67 12.57 9.23 -13.45
C ASN A 67 13.31 8.38 -12.39
N GLN A 68 12.83 8.36 -11.15
CA GLN A 68 13.43 7.55 -10.08
C GLN A 68 12.98 6.08 -10.15
N TYR A 69 11.78 5.78 -10.68
CA TYR A 69 11.23 4.42 -10.67
C TYR A 69 12.13 3.39 -11.35
N LYS A 70 12.66 3.71 -12.53
CA LYS A 70 13.60 2.83 -13.25
C LYS A 70 14.86 2.52 -12.43
N LYS A 71 15.42 3.53 -11.76
CA LYS A 71 16.61 3.36 -10.92
C LYS A 71 16.32 2.49 -9.71
N ILE A 72 15.21 2.77 -9.01
CA ILE A 72 14.79 2.03 -7.82
C ILE A 72 14.45 0.59 -8.18
N ARG A 73 13.79 0.37 -9.32
CA ARG A 73 13.51 -0.99 -9.82
C ARG A 73 14.80 -1.80 -9.97
N LYS A 74 15.81 -1.21 -10.64
CA LYS A 74 17.10 -1.88 -10.79
C LYS A 74 17.74 -2.18 -9.43
N GLU A 75 17.74 -1.22 -8.51
CA GLU A 75 18.29 -1.40 -7.16
C GLU A 75 17.59 -2.53 -6.41
N ILE A 76 16.24 -2.60 -6.46
CA ILE A 76 15.46 -3.66 -5.84
C ILE A 76 15.75 -5.01 -6.51
N ASP A 77 15.81 -5.08 -7.84
CA ASP A 77 16.12 -6.34 -8.56
C ASP A 77 17.51 -6.87 -8.23
N ASP A 78 18.50 -5.97 -8.12
CA ASP A 78 19.86 -6.35 -7.72
C ASP A 78 19.89 -6.80 -6.24
N TYR A 79 19.15 -6.11 -5.37
CA TYR A 79 19.08 -6.47 -3.95
C TYR A 79 18.36 -7.80 -3.72
N ASN A 80 17.28 -8.08 -4.47
CA ASN A 80 16.58 -9.36 -4.43
C ASN A 80 17.49 -10.57 -4.81
N LYS A 81 18.55 -10.34 -5.58
CA LYS A 81 19.55 -11.37 -5.92
C LYS A 81 20.62 -11.55 -4.84
N SER A 82 20.69 -10.68 -3.84
CA SER A 82 21.73 -10.69 -2.79
C SER A 82 21.67 -11.94 -1.94
N SER A 83 22.86 -12.34 -1.43
CA SER A 83 22.97 -13.47 -0.49
C SER A 83 22.16 -13.25 0.78
N LEU A 84 22.04 -12.02 1.25
CA LEU A 84 21.25 -11.68 2.43
C LEU A 84 19.78 -12.06 2.24
N LEU A 85 19.15 -11.66 1.14
CA LEU A 85 17.74 -11.92 0.89
C LEU A 85 17.47 -13.39 0.60
N LYS A 86 18.34 -14.03 -0.19
CA LYS A 86 18.27 -15.48 -0.46
C LYS A 86 18.34 -16.30 0.84
N LYS A 87 19.31 -16.00 1.72
CA LYS A 87 19.46 -16.69 3.01
C LYS A 87 18.23 -16.57 3.91
N ASN A 88 17.54 -15.42 3.88
CA ASN A 88 16.37 -15.16 4.71
C ASN A 88 15.05 -15.54 4.02
N ASN A 89 15.09 -16.03 2.79
CA ASN A 89 13.90 -16.22 1.94
C ASN A 89 13.01 -14.96 1.99
N PHE A 90 13.63 -13.81 1.70
CA PHE A 90 13.00 -12.50 1.82
C PHE A 90 12.97 -11.79 0.47
N LYS A 91 11.91 -11.04 0.20
CA LYS A 91 11.70 -10.37 -1.07
C LYS A 91 11.28 -8.92 -0.89
N ILE A 92 11.67 -8.09 -1.83
CA ILE A 92 11.25 -6.69 -1.92
C ILE A 92 10.41 -6.51 -3.17
N LEU A 93 9.23 -5.93 -3.03
CA LEU A 93 8.40 -5.44 -4.12
C LEU A 93 8.60 -3.94 -4.31
N LEU A 94 8.51 -3.46 -5.53
CA LEU A 94 8.35 -2.05 -5.83
C LEU A 94 6.88 -1.75 -6.07
N GLY A 95 6.32 -0.91 -5.26
CA GLY A 95 4.98 -0.38 -5.43
C GLY A 95 4.97 1.14 -5.51
N VAL A 96 3.79 1.69 -5.44
CA VAL A 96 3.51 3.11 -5.32
C VAL A 96 2.25 3.31 -4.50
N GLU A 97 2.22 4.32 -3.65
CA GLU A 97 1.00 4.79 -3.02
C GLU A 97 0.45 5.97 -3.80
N CYS A 98 -0.44 5.66 -4.76
CA CYS A 98 -1.09 6.65 -5.60
C CYS A 98 -2.21 7.38 -4.89
N ASN A 99 -2.52 8.56 -5.40
CA ASN A 99 -3.70 9.34 -4.99
C ASN A 99 -4.81 9.22 -6.04
N ILE A 100 -6.05 9.11 -5.58
CA ILE A 100 -7.22 9.32 -6.44
C ILE A 100 -7.31 10.83 -6.71
N ILE A 101 -7.32 11.21 -7.98
CA ILE A 101 -7.25 12.62 -8.40
C ILE A 101 -8.61 13.18 -8.77
N THR A 102 -9.47 12.37 -9.39
CA THR A 102 -10.79 12.80 -9.86
C THR A 102 -11.88 11.79 -9.51
N LYS A 103 -13.13 12.22 -9.53
CA LYS A 103 -14.29 11.32 -9.41
C LYS A 103 -14.40 10.30 -10.54
N LYS A 104 -13.73 10.54 -11.69
CA LYS A 104 -13.65 9.59 -12.80
C LYS A 104 -12.66 8.45 -12.53
N GLY A 105 -12.04 8.45 -11.36
CA GLY A 105 -11.08 7.42 -10.95
C GLY A 105 -9.68 7.61 -11.52
N ASP A 106 -9.31 8.80 -12.01
CA ASP A 106 -7.93 9.04 -12.40
C ASP A 106 -7.04 9.03 -11.16
N ILE A 107 -5.91 8.35 -11.24
CA ILE A 107 -4.88 8.30 -10.19
C ILE A 107 -3.59 8.98 -10.65
N ASP A 108 -2.71 9.31 -9.73
CA ASP A 108 -1.42 9.95 -10.03
C ASP A 108 -0.35 8.94 -10.45
N ILE A 109 -0.66 8.20 -11.49
CA ILE A 109 0.24 7.26 -12.15
C ILE A 109 0.41 7.63 -13.63
N LYS A 110 1.50 7.24 -14.24
CA LYS A 110 1.71 7.32 -15.69
C LYS A 110 2.08 5.95 -16.23
N ASP A 111 1.64 5.65 -17.44
CA ASP A 111 1.86 4.36 -18.08
C ASP A 111 3.34 3.98 -18.15
N GLU A 112 4.22 4.98 -18.34
CA GLU A 112 5.67 4.79 -18.41
C GLU A 112 6.32 4.16 -17.16
N ILE A 113 5.62 4.16 -16.00
CA ILE A 113 6.15 3.56 -14.77
C ILE A 113 5.48 2.24 -14.41
N LEU A 114 4.39 1.85 -15.07
CA LEU A 114 3.65 0.62 -14.76
C LEU A 114 4.55 -0.62 -14.86
N ASP A 115 5.41 -0.68 -15.87
CA ASP A 115 6.32 -1.81 -16.09
C ASP A 115 7.36 -2.00 -14.98
N TYR A 116 7.57 -0.98 -14.14
CA TYR A 116 8.48 -1.07 -13.01
C TYR A 116 7.81 -1.55 -11.72
N LEU A 117 6.48 -1.50 -11.64
CA LEU A 117 5.74 -1.76 -10.41
C LEU A 117 5.32 -3.23 -10.28
N ASP A 118 5.40 -3.75 -9.07
CA ASP A 118 4.85 -5.05 -8.69
C ASP A 118 3.41 -4.88 -8.15
N ILE A 119 3.13 -3.78 -7.43
CA ILE A 119 1.82 -3.48 -6.84
C ILE A 119 1.46 -2.00 -6.98
N ILE A 120 0.16 -1.70 -7.02
CA ILE A 120 -0.38 -0.35 -6.91
C ILE A 120 -1.26 -0.28 -5.67
N CYS A 121 -0.88 0.61 -4.75
CA CYS A 121 -1.71 1.03 -3.64
C CYS A 121 -2.32 2.40 -3.97
N VAL A 122 -3.55 2.64 -3.50
CA VAL A 122 -4.26 3.89 -3.79
C VAL A 122 -4.93 4.40 -2.54
N GLY A 123 -4.85 5.70 -2.29
CA GLY A 123 -5.49 6.35 -1.16
C GLY A 123 -5.89 7.80 -1.45
N TYR A 124 -6.18 8.54 -0.41
CA TYR A 124 -6.38 9.99 -0.44
C TYR A 124 -5.39 10.67 0.51
N HIS A 125 -4.59 11.58 -0.02
CA HIS A 125 -3.65 12.36 0.79
C HIS A 125 -3.85 13.84 0.54
N PRO A 126 -4.06 14.65 1.60
CA PRO A 126 -3.99 16.10 1.49
C PRO A 126 -2.63 16.55 0.91
N GLY A 127 -2.65 17.57 0.04
CA GLY A 127 -1.41 18.06 -0.59
C GLY A 127 -1.04 17.40 -1.92
N SER A 128 -1.83 16.44 -2.39
CA SER A 128 -1.81 15.98 -3.77
C SER A 128 -2.65 16.90 -4.66
N LEU A 129 -2.33 17.00 -5.95
CA LEU A 129 -3.05 17.87 -6.89
C LEU A 129 -4.40 17.26 -7.30
N GLN A 130 -5.28 17.08 -6.33
CA GLN A 130 -6.61 16.52 -6.52
C GLN A 130 -7.62 17.58 -6.94
N ASN A 131 -8.67 17.11 -7.62
CA ASN A 131 -9.85 17.96 -7.89
C ASN A 131 -10.54 18.30 -6.55
N PRO A 132 -10.81 19.58 -6.24
CA PRO A 132 -11.45 20.01 -4.99
C PRO A 132 -12.81 19.35 -4.70
N PHE A 133 -13.51 18.92 -5.75
CA PHE A 133 -14.80 18.23 -5.61
C PHE A 133 -14.68 16.72 -5.31
N LEU A 134 -13.47 16.17 -5.28
CA LEU A 134 -13.25 14.74 -5.03
C LEU A 134 -13.78 14.32 -3.66
N LEU A 135 -13.57 15.11 -2.61
CA LEU A 135 -13.98 14.77 -1.25
C LEU A 135 -15.47 14.42 -1.14
N ARG A 136 -16.34 15.14 -1.86
CA ARG A 136 -17.79 14.88 -1.88
C ARG A 136 -18.17 13.66 -2.73
N ASN A 137 -17.27 13.20 -3.60
CA ASN A 137 -17.51 12.15 -4.58
C ASN A 137 -16.45 11.03 -4.44
N TYR A 138 -15.85 10.87 -3.27
CA TYR A 138 -14.75 9.93 -3.09
C TYR A 138 -15.17 8.48 -3.34
N THR A 139 -16.39 8.10 -2.93
CA THR A 139 -16.94 6.76 -3.24
C THR A 139 -16.89 6.47 -4.74
N GLU A 140 -17.45 7.39 -5.56
CA GLU A 140 -17.44 7.25 -7.02
C GLU A 140 -16.01 7.20 -7.58
N GLY A 141 -15.13 8.09 -7.08
CA GLY A 141 -13.72 8.13 -7.48
C GLY A 141 -12.98 6.84 -7.18
N ALA A 142 -13.17 6.27 -5.99
CA ALA A 142 -12.54 5.02 -5.58
C ALA A 142 -13.06 3.83 -6.41
N ILE A 143 -14.37 3.72 -6.59
CA ILE A 143 -14.99 2.70 -7.43
C ILE A 143 -14.46 2.77 -8.87
N ASN A 144 -14.42 3.98 -9.46
CA ASN A 144 -13.95 4.16 -10.82
C ASN A 144 -12.43 3.87 -10.94
N ALA A 145 -11.63 4.23 -9.93
CA ALA A 145 -10.20 3.90 -9.90
C ALA A 145 -9.98 2.38 -9.87
N ILE A 146 -10.68 1.66 -8.98
CA ILE A 146 -10.61 0.21 -8.87
C ILE A 146 -11.03 -0.48 -10.17
N LYS A 147 -12.05 0.06 -10.88
CA LYS A 147 -12.49 -0.47 -12.18
C LYS A 147 -11.49 -0.20 -13.30
N LYS A 148 -10.82 0.94 -13.26
CA LYS A 148 -9.95 1.44 -14.34
C LYS A 148 -8.53 0.88 -14.28
N TYR A 149 -8.00 0.68 -13.06
CA TYR A 149 -6.62 0.25 -12.84
C TYR A 149 -6.55 -1.08 -12.10
N ASP A 150 -5.40 -1.74 -12.21
CA ASP A 150 -5.10 -2.97 -11.48
C ASP A 150 -4.61 -2.66 -10.06
N ILE A 151 -5.49 -2.05 -9.26
CA ILE A 151 -5.19 -1.68 -7.88
C ILE A 151 -5.10 -2.94 -7.01
N THR A 152 -3.98 -3.09 -6.30
CA THR A 152 -3.75 -4.18 -5.37
C THR A 152 -4.40 -3.91 -4.02
N ILE A 153 -4.21 -2.70 -3.47
CA ILE A 153 -4.70 -2.31 -2.14
C ILE A 153 -5.29 -0.91 -2.19
N LEU A 154 -6.48 -0.73 -1.61
CA LEU A 154 -7.01 0.59 -1.26
C LEU A 154 -6.56 0.92 0.16
N ASN A 155 -5.58 1.83 0.28
CA ASN A 155 -4.95 2.21 1.55
C ASN A 155 -5.87 3.10 2.40
N HIS A 156 -5.84 2.91 3.73
CA HIS A 156 -6.55 3.70 4.76
C HIS A 156 -7.82 4.41 4.24
N PRO A 157 -8.82 3.64 3.73
CA PRO A 157 -9.91 4.15 2.89
C PRO A 157 -10.85 5.12 3.57
N LEU A 158 -10.73 5.30 4.89
CA LEU A 158 -11.53 6.25 5.69
C LEU A 158 -10.74 7.46 6.17
N GLU A 159 -9.44 7.55 5.85
CA GLU A 159 -8.64 8.69 6.28
C GLU A 159 -8.99 9.94 5.48
N HIS A 160 -9.32 11.03 6.17
CA HIS A 160 -9.73 12.32 5.60
C HIS A 160 -11.02 12.31 4.74
N VAL A 161 -11.66 11.15 4.57
CA VAL A 161 -12.87 10.97 3.73
C VAL A 161 -13.92 10.11 4.44
N ASN A 162 -15.15 10.17 3.96
CA ASN A 162 -16.24 9.34 4.50
C ASN A 162 -17.03 8.70 3.35
N PRO A 163 -16.45 7.70 2.66
CA PRO A 163 -17.09 7.03 1.54
C PRO A 163 -18.16 6.03 2.00
N ASP A 164 -19.01 5.63 1.05
CA ASP A 164 -19.76 4.38 1.18
C ASP A 164 -18.80 3.20 0.97
N ILE A 165 -18.21 2.74 2.08
CA ILE A 165 -17.20 1.69 2.05
C ILE A 165 -17.78 0.33 1.66
N ILE A 166 -19.08 0.11 1.84
CA ILE A 166 -19.75 -1.12 1.42
C ILE A 166 -19.86 -1.18 -0.10
N GLU A 167 -20.23 -0.08 -0.76
CA GLU A 167 -20.24 -0.02 -2.23
C GLU A 167 -18.84 -0.18 -2.83
N ILE A 168 -17.82 0.41 -2.20
CA ILE A 168 -16.42 0.18 -2.60
C ILE A 168 -16.06 -1.30 -2.43
N GLY A 169 -16.46 -1.94 -1.32
CA GLY A 169 -16.19 -3.34 -1.05
C GLY A 169 -16.76 -4.30 -2.10
N LYS A 170 -17.94 -4.04 -2.64
CA LYS A 170 -18.52 -4.84 -3.74
C LYS A 170 -17.58 -4.87 -4.96
N VAL A 171 -17.12 -3.69 -5.36
CA VAL A 171 -16.21 -3.57 -6.53
C VAL A 171 -14.81 -4.10 -6.21
N ALA A 172 -14.35 -3.97 -4.98
CA ALA A 172 -13.10 -4.53 -4.53
C ALA A 172 -13.07 -6.06 -4.67
N VAL A 173 -14.17 -6.76 -4.34
CA VAL A 173 -14.32 -8.21 -4.57
C VAL A 173 -14.25 -8.53 -6.07
N GLU A 174 -15.02 -7.84 -6.91
CA GLU A 174 -15.04 -8.06 -8.36
C GLU A 174 -13.66 -7.90 -9.01
N ARG A 175 -12.85 -6.99 -8.48
CA ARG A 175 -11.55 -6.62 -9.05
C ARG A 175 -10.35 -7.21 -8.30
N ASN A 176 -10.59 -8.02 -7.27
CA ASN A 176 -9.57 -8.59 -6.40
C ASN A 176 -8.64 -7.51 -5.81
N THR A 177 -9.22 -6.42 -5.33
CA THR A 177 -8.55 -5.34 -4.61
C THR A 177 -8.72 -5.55 -3.13
N ALA A 178 -7.65 -5.52 -2.34
CA ALA A 178 -7.74 -5.59 -0.88
C ALA A 178 -8.05 -4.21 -0.28
N LEU A 179 -8.73 -4.18 0.87
CA LEU A 179 -8.91 -2.98 1.66
C LEU A 179 -7.95 -2.98 2.84
N GLU A 180 -7.29 -1.86 3.07
CA GLU A 180 -6.34 -1.76 4.17
C GLU A 180 -7.04 -1.58 5.53
N ILE A 181 -6.53 -2.31 6.52
CA ILE A 181 -6.68 -2.00 7.95
C ILE A 181 -5.32 -1.44 8.38
N ASN A 182 -5.27 -0.14 8.65
CA ASN A 182 -4.03 0.58 8.88
C ASN A 182 -3.71 0.70 10.37
N ARG A 183 -2.42 0.63 10.72
CA ARG A 183 -1.95 0.75 12.10
C ARG A 183 -2.28 2.09 12.74
N SER A 184 -2.18 3.18 11.98
CA SER A 184 -2.15 4.55 12.51
C SER A 184 -3.35 5.40 12.12
N HIS A 185 -3.99 5.06 11.01
CA HIS A 185 -5.10 5.81 10.44
C HIS A 185 -6.48 5.33 10.92
N ARG A 186 -7.53 6.07 10.53
CA ARG A 186 -8.91 5.71 10.82
C ARG A 186 -9.29 4.44 10.06
N ASN A 187 -9.80 3.46 10.79
CA ASN A 187 -10.24 2.19 10.25
C ASN A 187 -11.77 2.05 10.24
N MET A 188 -12.26 1.07 9.50
CA MET A 188 -13.62 0.58 9.58
C MET A 188 -13.89 0.03 10.98
N ASP A 189 -15.13 0.13 11.46
CA ASP A 189 -15.54 -0.54 12.68
C ASP A 189 -15.64 -2.07 12.47
N ILE A 190 -15.65 -2.81 13.57
CA ILE A 190 -15.62 -4.27 13.58
C ILE A 190 -16.81 -4.88 12.84
N GLU A 191 -17.99 -4.33 12.99
CA GLU A 191 -19.21 -4.86 12.32
C GLU A 191 -19.15 -4.61 10.81
N THR A 192 -18.62 -3.47 10.39
CA THR A 192 -18.36 -3.20 8.97
C THR A 192 -17.36 -4.19 8.39
N ILE A 193 -16.26 -4.49 9.09
CA ILE A 193 -15.26 -5.48 8.65
C ILE A 193 -15.86 -6.87 8.56
N LYS A 194 -16.64 -7.31 9.56
CA LYS A 194 -17.35 -8.61 9.53
C LYS A 194 -18.31 -8.71 8.33
N LYS A 195 -19.07 -7.64 8.07
CA LYS A 195 -19.97 -7.59 6.92
C LYS A 195 -19.19 -7.70 5.61
N MET A 196 -18.09 -6.95 5.46
CA MET A 196 -17.25 -7.00 4.26
C MET A 196 -16.58 -8.36 4.07
N LYS A 197 -16.11 -8.99 5.16
CA LYS A 197 -15.64 -10.37 5.13
C LYS A 197 -16.70 -11.32 4.57
N SER A 198 -17.96 -11.22 5.05
CA SER A 198 -19.06 -12.06 4.54
C SER A 198 -19.37 -11.83 3.07
N MET A 199 -19.02 -10.66 2.52
CA MET A 199 -19.12 -10.33 1.09
C MET A 199 -17.94 -10.88 0.27
N GLY A 200 -16.88 -11.40 0.91
CA GLY A 200 -15.69 -11.91 0.25
C GLY A 200 -14.56 -10.88 0.07
N VAL A 201 -14.68 -9.68 0.66
CA VAL A 201 -13.62 -8.67 0.64
C VAL A 201 -12.36 -9.23 1.30
N LYS A 202 -11.22 -8.99 0.68
CA LYS A 202 -9.91 -9.28 1.24
C LYS A 202 -9.32 -8.02 1.89
N PHE A 203 -8.47 -8.24 2.90
CA PHE A 203 -7.87 -7.16 3.68
C PHE A 203 -6.34 -7.22 3.61
N SER A 204 -5.69 -6.08 3.80
CA SER A 204 -4.25 -5.97 4.02
C SER A 204 -4.01 -5.26 5.34
N LEU A 205 -3.11 -5.76 6.17
CA LEU A 205 -2.66 -5.02 7.34
C LEU A 205 -1.47 -4.14 6.96
N GLY A 206 -1.61 -2.82 7.12
CA GLY A 206 -0.57 -1.86 6.79
C GLY A 206 0.13 -1.29 8.02
N SER A 207 1.47 -1.25 8.02
CA SER A 207 2.21 -0.54 9.06
C SER A 207 2.30 0.95 8.80
N ASP A 208 2.27 1.35 7.52
CA ASP A 208 2.48 2.73 7.08
C ASP A 208 3.80 3.30 7.64
N ALA A 209 4.84 2.50 7.51
CA ALA A 209 6.10 2.74 8.18
C ALA A 209 6.89 3.88 7.56
N HIS A 210 7.01 4.98 8.28
CA HIS A 210 7.87 6.13 7.95
C HIS A 210 9.25 6.07 8.61
N LYS A 211 9.46 5.10 9.49
CA LYS A 211 10.74 4.78 10.12
C LYS A 211 10.95 3.28 10.03
N SER A 212 12.16 2.85 9.74
CA SER A 212 12.47 1.41 9.59
C SER A 212 12.08 0.57 10.80
N LYS A 213 12.16 1.14 12.01
CA LYS A 213 11.73 0.44 13.23
C LYS A 213 10.24 0.10 13.26
N ASP A 214 9.43 0.76 12.43
CA ASP A 214 7.97 0.56 12.38
C ASP A 214 7.55 -0.46 11.30
N VAL A 215 8.44 -0.84 10.38
CA VAL A 215 8.19 -1.88 9.37
C VAL A 215 7.77 -3.18 10.05
N GLY A 216 6.61 -3.73 9.64
CA GLY A 216 6.04 -4.93 10.23
C GLY A 216 5.43 -4.74 11.63
N CYS A 217 5.25 -3.49 12.07
CA CYS A 217 4.53 -3.17 13.29
C CYS A 217 3.06 -2.90 12.96
N PHE A 218 2.21 -3.89 13.07
CA PHE A 218 0.78 -3.74 12.70
C PHE A 218 -0.10 -3.25 13.86
N GLY A 219 0.31 -3.48 15.12
CA GLY A 219 -0.36 -2.90 16.32
C GLY A 219 -1.89 -2.96 16.25
N LYS A 220 -2.54 -1.79 16.34
CA LYS A 220 -4.00 -1.67 16.30
C LYS A 220 -4.65 -2.36 15.09
N ALA A 221 -4.00 -2.39 13.91
CA ALA A 221 -4.56 -3.07 12.75
C ALA A 221 -4.68 -4.58 12.99
N TYR A 222 -3.70 -5.17 13.67
CA TYR A 222 -3.74 -6.58 14.05
C TYR A 222 -4.87 -6.87 15.05
N ASP A 223 -5.00 -6.02 16.08
CA ASP A 223 -6.04 -6.18 17.11
C ASP A 223 -7.44 -6.09 16.50
N ILE A 224 -7.68 -5.12 15.61
CA ILE A 224 -8.93 -4.97 14.86
C ILE A 224 -9.23 -6.24 14.02
N ALA A 225 -8.25 -6.75 13.29
CA ALA A 225 -8.42 -7.93 12.46
C ALA A 225 -8.77 -9.17 13.28
N VAL A 226 -8.13 -9.35 14.44
CA VAL A 226 -8.44 -10.45 15.39
C VAL A 226 -9.85 -10.31 15.94
N GLU A 227 -10.24 -9.12 16.40
CA GLU A 227 -11.57 -8.85 16.95
C GLU A 227 -12.68 -9.03 15.91
N ALA A 228 -12.42 -8.67 14.65
CA ALA A 228 -13.33 -8.92 13.53
C ALA A 228 -13.38 -10.40 13.10
N GLY A 229 -12.55 -11.26 13.69
CA GLY A 229 -12.49 -12.68 13.37
C GLY A 229 -11.92 -12.98 11.98
N LEU A 230 -11.00 -12.13 11.49
CA LEU A 230 -10.30 -12.41 10.23
C LEU A 230 -9.33 -13.59 10.40
N THR A 231 -9.07 -14.28 9.29
CA THR A 231 -8.19 -15.44 9.19
C THR A 231 -7.09 -15.21 8.16
N ASP A 232 -6.15 -16.15 8.03
CA ASP A 232 -5.14 -16.12 6.96
C ASP A 232 -5.75 -16.03 5.56
N ASP A 233 -6.95 -16.60 5.38
CA ASP A 233 -7.64 -16.57 4.09
C ASP A 233 -8.33 -15.24 3.78
N ASP A 234 -8.50 -14.38 4.76
CA ASP A 234 -9.09 -13.05 4.60
C ASP A 234 -8.03 -11.97 4.37
N ILE A 235 -6.76 -12.24 4.69
CA ILE A 235 -5.68 -11.24 4.75
C ILE A 235 -4.60 -11.54 3.70
N VAL A 236 -4.46 -10.66 2.71
CA VAL A 236 -3.54 -10.86 1.57
C VAL A 236 -2.06 -10.82 1.94
N ASN A 237 -1.69 -10.28 3.08
CA ASN A 237 -0.31 -10.28 3.58
C ASN A 237 -0.11 -11.20 4.79
N ALA A 238 -1.04 -12.14 5.03
CA ALA A 238 -0.87 -13.25 5.94
C ALA A 238 -0.46 -14.55 5.20
N ASN A 239 -0.11 -15.59 5.94
CA ASN A 239 0.38 -16.87 5.38
C ASN A 239 -0.80 -17.80 5.03
N GLY A 240 -1.65 -17.39 4.10
CA GLY A 240 -2.84 -18.14 3.69
C GLY A 240 -3.12 -18.05 2.20
N SER A 241 -4.29 -18.56 1.77
CA SER A 241 -4.69 -18.60 0.36
C SER A 241 -4.87 -17.21 -0.24
N ALA A 242 -5.27 -16.21 0.56
CA ALA A 242 -5.40 -14.84 0.13
C ALA A 242 -4.06 -14.23 -0.34
N HIS A 243 -2.94 -14.60 0.31
CA HIS A 243 -1.60 -14.16 -0.09
C HIS A 243 -1.25 -14.67 -1.50
N SER A 244 -1.47 -15.96 -1.77
CA SER A 244 -1.17 -16.54 -3.08
C SER A 244 -2.07 -16.03 -4.21
N SER A 245 -3.24 -15.49 -3.87
CA SER A 245 -4.19 -14.89 -4.82
C SER A 245 -4.04 -13.39 -4.98
N MET A 246 -3.11 -12.75 -4.24
CA MET A 246 -2.88 -11.30 -4.33
C MET A 246 -2.49 -10.90 -5.75
N LYS A 247 -3.07 -9.82 -6.23
CA LYS A 247 -2.82 -9.30 -7.57
C LYS A 247 -1.45 -8.65 -7.65
N LEU A 248 -0.56 -9.21 -8.46
CA LEU A 248 0.72 -8.62 -8.83
C LEU A 248 0.70 -8.18 -10.29
N LEU A 249 1.22 -6.98 -10.58
CA LEU A 249 1.27 -6.42 -11.93
C LEU A 249 2.36 -7.10 -12.80
N ARG A 250 3.51 -7.37 -12.20
CA ARG A 250 4.60 -8.09 -12.87
C ARG A 250 4.54 -9.57 -12.53
N LYS A 251 4.44 -10.40 -13.56
CA LYS A 251 4.74 -11.83 -13.41
C LYS A 251 6.22 -11.94 -13.07
N GLN A 252 6.50 -12.40 -11.88
CA GLN A 252 7.87 -12.52 -11.42
C GLN A 252 8.53 -13.66 -12.18
N VAL A 253 9.62 -13.36 -12.89
CA VAL A 253 10.51 -14.39 -13.43
C VAL A 253 11.19 -15.03 -12.21
N ILE A 254 10.76 -16.26 -11.90
CA ILE A 254 11.34 -17.12 -10.86
C ILE A 254 12.74 -17.56 -11.33
#